data_c131f141bf321e6bfd0c117d9ce15753
#
_entry.id   c131f141bf321e6bfd0c117d9ce15753
#
_cell.length_a   1.000
_cell.length_b   1.000
_cell.length_c   1.000
_cell.angle_alpha   90.00
_cell.angle_beta   90.00
_cell.angle_gamma   90.00
#
_symmetry.space_group_name_H-M   'P 1'
#
loop_
_entity.id
_entity.type
_entity.pdbx_description
1 polymer ?
#
loop_
_entity_poly.entity_id
_entity_poly.type
_entity_poly.pdbx_seq_one_letter_code
_entity_poly.pdbx_strand_id
1 'polypeptide(L)'
;MTNEEKRKYPRVPTSNIVSYVCIDRQGRELDQGMGKTVNISQGGVLLETTRSIESEYILLMTIDLNNKVVQTKGEVVHTRSVESGKYFTGIRFQGDREHIIQVVKSFIFDYHKQKNQVQKYRIMKQPVFTKKI
;
A
#
# COMPACT_ATOMS: atom_id res chain seq x y z
N MET A 1 -5.11 -17.53 21.57
CA MET A 1 -5.65 -16.61 20.55
C MET A 1 -4.53 -16.01 19.72
N THR A 2 -4.67 -16.08 18.42
CA THR A 2 -3.64 -15.54 17.52
C THR A 2 -3.78 -14.02 17.43
N ASN A 3 -2.73 -13.37 16.90
CA ASN A 3 -2.80 -11.94 16.67
C ASN A 3 -3.90 -11.58 15.67
N GLU A 4 -4.15 -12.46 14.72
CA GLU A 4 -5.19 -12.22 13.73
C GLU A 4 -6.58 -12.18 14.37
N GLU A 5 -6.82 -13.02 15.34
CA GLU A 5 -8.11 -13.04 16.03
C GLU A 5 -8.33 -11.78 16.84
N LYS A 6 -7.25 -11.11 17.24
CA LYS A 6 -7.33 -9.87 17.99
C LYS A 6 -7.53 -8.63 17.12
N ARG A 7 -7.35 -8.76 15.82
CA ARG A 7 -7.49 -7.64 14.91
C ARG A 7 -8.96 -7.34 14.66
N LYS A 8 -9.28 -6.06 14.67
CA LYS A 8 -10.65 -5.64 14.40
C LYS A 8 -11.04 -5.88 12.95
N TYR A 9 -10.08 -5.69 12.03
CA TYR A 9 -10.32 -5.85 10.60
C TYR A 9 -9.31 -6.85 10.02
N PRO A 10 -9.77 -7.73 9.12
CA PRO A 10 -8.84 -8.64 8.46
C PRO A 10 -7.88 -7.87 7.54
N ARG A 11 -6.66 -8.36 7.44
CA ARG A 11 -5.64 -7.78 6.58
C ARG A 11 -5.56 -8.56 5.28
N VAL A 12 -5.44 -7.81 4.19
CA VAL A 12 -5.36 -8.39 2.86
C VAL A 12 -3.97 -8.11 2.31
N PRO A 13 -3.22 -9.15 1.88
CA PRO A 13 -1.92 -8.92 1.24
C PRO A 13 -2.08 -8.10 -0.02
N THR A 14 -1.19 -7.14 -0.20
CA THR A 14 -1.15 -6.28 -1.38
C THR A 14 0.29 -6.01 -1.75
N SER A 15 0.51 -5.36 -2.89
CA SER A 15 1.85 -5.01 -3.34
C SER A 15 1.77 -3.80 -4.27
N ASN A 16 1.06 -2.76 -3.83
CA ASN A 16 0.87 -1.57 -4.63
C ASN A 16 2.00 -0.58 -4.37
N ILE A 17 2.50 0.04 -5.43
CA ILE A 17 3.45 1.13 -5.31
C ILE A 17 2.67 2.39 -4.94
N VAL A 18 3.15 3.11 -3.95
CA VAL A 18 2.52 4.34 -3.48
C VAL A 18 3.57 5.42 -3.31
N SER A 19 3.16 6.66 -3.54
CA SER A 19 3.94 7.82 -3.17
C SER A 19 3.53 8.23 -1.75
N TYR A 20 4.48 8.72 -0.97
CA TYR A 20 4.14 9.22 0.35
C TYR A 20 4.82 10.56 0.60
N VAL A 21 4.18 11.36 1.44
CA VAL A 21 4.72 12.62 1.92
C VAL A 21 4.60 12.60 3.44
N CYS A 22 5.75 12.73 4.09
CA CYS A 22 5.80 12.84 5.56
C CYS A 22 5.43 14.27 5.94
N ILE A 23 4.51 14.42 6.89
CA ILE A 23 4.04 15.74 7.28
C ILE A 23 4.06 15.87 8.80
N ASP A 24 4.15 17.13 9.27
CA ASP A 24 4.01 17.41 10.70
C ASP A 24 2.53 17.67 11.04
N ARG A 25 2.28 18.05 12.29
CA ARG A 25 0.92 18.28 12.77
C ARG A 25 0.23 19.47 12.07
N GLN A 26 1.03 20.40 11.54
CA GLN A 26 0.49 21.55 10.82
C GLN A 26 0.33 21.25 9.33
N GLY A 27 0.66 20.05 8.89
CA GLY A 27 0.54 19.66 7.51
C GLY A 27 1.72 20.08 6.64
N ARG A 28 2.82 20.54 7.26
CA ARG A 28 4.01 20.93 6.50
C ARG A 28 4.77 19.69 6.06
N GLU A 29 5.27 19.72 4.84
CA GLU A 29 6.02 18.59 4.28
C GLU A 29 7.40 18.53 4.89
N LEU A 30 7.78 17.36 5.34
CA LEU A 30 9.09 17.09 5.95
C LEU A 30 9.98 16.26 5.03
N ASP A 31 9.39 15.32 4.31
CA ASP A 31 10.12 14.39 3.45
C ASP A 31 9.12 13.72 2.52
N GLN A 32 9.62 13.07 1.48
CA GLN A 32 8.78 12.35 0.55
C GLN A 32 9.52 11.16 -0.02
N GLY A 33 8.78 10.20 -0.52
CA GLY A 33 9.38 9.02 -1.11
C GLY A 33 8.34 8.12 -1.73
N MET A 34 8.78 6.94 -2.11
CA MET A 34 7.92 5.91 -2.66
C MET A 34 8.09 4.64 -1.85
N GLY A 35 7.00 3.92 -1.72
CA GLY A 35 7.00 2.67 -1.00
C GLY A 35 6.09 1.66 -1.65
N LYS A 36 5.99 0.51 -1.03
CA LYS A 36 5.16 -0.59 -1.51
C LYS A 36 4.31 -1.09 -0.37
N THR A 37 3.02 -1.29 -0.61
CA THR A 37 2.15 -1.85 0.42
C THR A 37 2.48 -3.33 0.62
N VAL A 38 2.40 -3.78 1.85
CA VAL A 38 2.59 -5.18 2.22
C VAL A 38 1.24 -5.83 2.49
N ASN A 39 0.42 -5.16 3.26
CA ASN A 39 -0.97 -5.56 3.48
C ASN A 39 -1.79 -4.34 3.85
N ILE A 40 -3.10 -4.47 3.74
CA ILE A 40 -4.01 -3.38 4.00
C ILE A 40 -5.28 -3.90 4.66
N SER A 41 -5.88 -3.07 5.51
CA SER A 41 -7.18 -3.33 6.12
C SER A 41 -7.92 -2.01 6.26
N GLN A 42 -9.14 -2.05 6.77
CA GLN A 42 -9.88 -0.82 7.04
C GLN A 42 -9.23 0.02 8.14
N GLY A 43 -8.39 -0.58 8.97
CA GLY A 43 -7.70 0.15 10.05
C GLY A 43 -6.45 0.85 9.57
N GLY A 44 -5.77 0.32 8.56
CA GLY A 44 -4.51 0.89 8.13
C GLY A 44 -3.79 0.04 7.12
N VAL A 45 -2.53 0.40 6.89
CA VAL A 45 -1.71 -0.24 5.89
C VAL A 45 -0.31 -0.46 6.47
N LEU A 46 0.32 -1.57 6.08
CA LEU A 46 1.73 -1.82 6.35
C LEU A 46 2.49 -1.48 5.09
N LEU A 47 3.45 -0.58 5.21
CA LEU A 47 4.19 -0.02 4.08
C LEU A 47 5.65 -0.43 4.16
N GLU A 48 6.20 -0.86 3.04
CA GLU A 48 7.63 -1.15 2.92
C GLU A 48 8.32 0.03 2.24
N THR A 49 9.39 0.53 2.85
CA THR A 49 10.17 1.64 2.30
C THR A 49 11.66 1.35 2.43
N THR A 50 12.47 2.12 1.73
CA THR A 50 13.93 1.98 1.80
C THR A 50 14.54 2.87 2.87
N ARG A 51 13.76 3.78 3.44
CA ARG A 51 14.19 4.67 4.53
C ARG A 51 13.18 4.61 5.65
N SER A 52 13.66 4.80 6.88
CA SER A 52 12.78 4.85 8.04
C SER A 52 11.89 6.09 7.95
N ILE A 53 10.61 5.92 8.28
CA ILE A 53 9.67 7.03 8.33
C ILE A 53 9.64 7.55 9.77
N GLU A 54 10.08 8.79 9.95
CA GLU A 54 10.24 9.37 11.28
C GLU A 54 9.13 10.36 11.64
N SER A 55 8.27 10.71 10.70
CA SER A 55 7.21 11.68 10.95
C SER A 55 6.06 11.04 11.72
N GLU A 56 5.24 11.89 12.36
CA GLU A 56 4.05 11.42 13.07
C GLU A 56 2.92 11.12 12.09
N TYR A 57 2.84 11.87 10.99
CA TYR A 57 1.78 11.74 10.00
C TYR A 57 2.33 11.57 8.61
N ILE A 58 1.51 11.01 7.75
CA ILE A 58 1.90 10.72 6.38
C ILE A 58 0.69 10.85 5.46
N LEU A 59 0.92 11.33 4.25
CA LEU A 59 -0.07 11.28 3.18
C LEU A 59 0.37 10.19 2.23
N LEU A 60 -0.55 9.30 1.91
CA LEU A 60 -0.33 8.23 0.93
C LEU A 60 -1.10 8.55 -0.33
N MET A 61 -0.46 8.38 -1.47
CA MET A 61 -1.07 8.67 -2.76
C MET A 61 -0.71 7.59 -3.76
N THR A 62 -1.73 7.19 -4.53
CA THR A 62 -1.52 6.29 -5.65
C THR A 62 -2.48 6.68 -6.76
N ILE A 63 -2.29 6.12 -7.94
CA ILE A 63 -3.18 6.35 -9.06
C ILE A 63 -3.84 5.03 -9.39
N ASP A 64 -5.17 5.01 -9.40
CA ASP A 64 -5.90 3.80 -9.73
C ASP A 64 -5.93 3.59 -11.26
N LEU A 65 -6.55 2.50 -11.68
CA LEU A 65 -6.54 2.12 -13.07
C LEU A 65 -7.42 3.02 -13.94
N ASN A 66 -8.18 3.91 -13.33
CA ASN A 66 -8.96 4.92 -14.03
C ASN A 66 -8.25 6.26 -14.03
N ASN A 67 -6.95 6.28 -13.70
CA ASN A 67 -6.12 7.48 -13.61
C ASN A 67 -6.62 8.48 -12.55
N LYS A 68 -7.33 8.00 -11.54
CA LYS A 68 -7.75 8.84 -10.43
C LYS A 68 -6.75 8.74 -9.31
N VAL A 69 -6.44 9.89 -8.70
CA VAL A 69 -5.57 9.92 -7.53
C VAL A 69 -6.37 9.43 -6.33
N VAL A 70 -5.82 8.45 -5.65
CA VAL A 70 -6.36 7.96 -4.37
C VAL A 70 -5.41 8.46 -3.30
N GLN A 71 -5.92 9.27 -2.39
CA GLN A 71 -5.12 9.89 -1.35
C GLN A 71 -5.75 9.66 0.00
N THR A 72 -4.91 9.39 1.00
CA THR A 72 -5.39 9.27 2.37
C THR A 72 -4.31 9.72 3.34
N LYS A 73 -4.74 10.21 4.48
CA LYS A 73 -3.86 10.61 5.57
C LYS A 73 -3.81 9.50 6.59
N GLY A 74 -2.64 9.30 7.16
CA GLY A 74 -2.49 8.32 8.22
C GLY A 74 -1.58 8.81 9.31
N GLU A 75 -1.67 8.14 10.45
CA GLU A 75 -0.80 8.31 11.58
C GLU A 75 0.21 7.17 11.59
N VAL A 76 1.48 7.52 11.73
CA VAL A 76 2.54 6.50 11.81
C VAL A 76 2.51 5.88 13.19
N VAL A 77 2.23 4.58 13.24
CA VAL A 77 2.09 3.86 14.52
C VAL A 77 3.42 3.30 14.96
N HIS A 78 4.17 2.72 14.01
CA HIS A 78 5.50 2.19 14.30
C HIS A 78 6.28 2.07 13.01
N THR A 79 7.60 2.04 13.14
CA THR A 79 8.52 1.77 12.05
C THR A 79 9.58 0.82 12.59
N ARG A 80 9.95 -0.18 11.80
CA ARG A 80 11.02 -1.09 12.19
C ARG A 80 11.85 -1.49 10.98
N SER A 81 13.12 -1.70 11.21
CA SER A 81 14.01 -2.26 10.21
C SER A 81 13.78 -3.76 10.13
N VAL A 82 13.58 -4.28 8.94
CA VAL A 82 13.43 -5.73 8.73
C VAL A 82 14.69 -6.31 8.13
N GLU A 83 15.45 -5.49 7.40
CA GLU A 83 16.79 -5.83 6.93
C GLU A 83 17.43 -4.53 6.44
N SER A 84 18.70 -4.59 6.07
CA SER A 84 19.42 -3.40 5.62
C SER A 84 18.70 -2.77 4.42
N GLY A 85 18.38 -1.49 4.53
CA GLY A 85 17.69 -0.78 3.47
C GLY A 85 16.23 -1.14 3.28
N LYS A 86 15.63 -1.77 4.28
CA LYS A 86 14.23 -2.17 4.18
C LYS A 86 13.54 -1.96 5.52
N TYR A 87 12.48 -1.18 5.48
CA TYR A 87 11.72 -0.82 6.68
C TYR A 87 10.25 -1.11 6.46
N PHE A 88 9.58 -1.56 7.51
CA PHE A 88 8.13 -1.72 7.52
C PHE A 88 7.55 -0.69 8.47
N THR A 89 6.57 0.05 7.99
CA THR A 89 5.90 1.10 8.77
C THR A 89 4.42 0.81 8.81
N GLY A 90 3.90 0.71 10.02
CA GLY A 90 2.46 0.57 10.25
C GLY A 90 1.82 1.94 10.28
N ILE A 91 0.76 2.12 9.53
CA ILE A 91 0.07 3.38 9.35
C ILE A 91 -1.40 3.16 9.65
N ARG A 92 -1.96 3.98 10.54
CA ARG A 92 -3.39 3.96 10.86
C ARG A 92 -4.08 5.04 10.03
N PHE A 93 -5.09 4.65 9.27
CA PHE A 93 -5.82 5.61 8.45
C PHE A 93 -6.55 6.62 9.31
N GLN A 94 -6.58 7.87 8.84
CA GLN A 94 -7.33 8.96 9.44
C GLN A 94 -8.31 9.50 8.40
N GLY A 95 -9.49 9.92 8.87
CA GLY A 95 -10.53 10.43 8.01
C GLY A 95 -11.83 9.69 8.27
N ASP A 96 -12.84 10.02 7.49
CA ASP A 96 -14.13 9.38 7.69
C ASP A 96 -14.12 7.96 7.12
N ARG A 97 -15.03 7.17 7.68
CA ARG A 97 -15.06 5.75 7.39
C ARG A 97 -15.35 5.44 5.92
N GLU A 98 -16.23 6.22 5.30
CA GLU A 98 -16.58 5.97 3.90
C GLU A 98 -15.38 6.19 2.99
N HIS A 99 -14.63 7.26 3.23
CA HIS A 99 -13.41 7.52 2.47
C HIS A 99 -12.40 6.40 2.64
N ILE A 100 -12.19 5.96 3.88
CA ILE A 100 -11.24 4.88 4.17
C ILE A 100 -11.66 3.59 3.44
N ILE A 101 -12.95 3.26 3.47
CA ILE A 101 -13.43 2.08 2.78
C ILE A 101 -13.16 2.18 1.28
N GLN A 102 -13.37 3.34 0.68
CA GLN A 102 -13.10 3.53 -0.75
C GLN A 102 -11.62 3.38 -1.06
N VAL A 103 -10.76 3.94 -0.21
CA VAL A 103 -9.31 3.81 -0.37
C VAL A 103 -8.89 2.35 -0.32
N VAL A 104 -9.37 1.60 0.67
CA VAL A 104 -9.02 0.19 0.83
C VAL A 104 -9.51 -0.62 -0.37
N LYS A 105 -10.74 -0.40 -0.80
CA LYS A 105 -11.28 -1.09 -1.96
C LYS A 105 -10.46 -0.81 -3.21
N SER A 106 -10.04 0.44 -3.40
CA SER A 106 -9.25 0.84 -4.55
C SER A 106 -7.91 0.10 -4.56
N PHE A 107 -7.21 0.05 -3.43
CA PHE A 107 -5.94 -0.66 -3.36
C PHE A 107 -6.09 -2.15 -3.62
N ILE A 108 -7.10 -2.77 -3.05
CA ILE A 108 -7.31 -4.21 -3.22
C ILE A 108 -7.68 -4.52 -4.67
N PHE A 109 -8.57 -3.72 -5.25
CA PHE A 109 -8.99 -3.89 -6.63
C PHE A 109 -7.81 -3.73 -7.59
N ASP A 110 -7.02 -2.69 -7.41
CA ASP A 110 -5.87 -2.42 -8.27
C ASP A 110 -4.85 -3.55 -8.17
N TYR A 111 -4.59 -4.05 -6.97
CA TYR A 111 -3.66 -5.14 -6.79
C TYR A 111 -4.11 -6.38 -7.57
N HIS A 112 -5.36 -6.77 -7.44
CA HIS A 112 -5.87 -7.95 -8.13
C HIS A 112 -5.88 -7.77 -9.65
N LYS A 113 -6.20 -6.59 -10.11
CA LYS A 113 -6.23 -6.31 -11.54
C LYS A 113 -4.84 -6.32 -12.15
N GLN A 114 -3.86 -5.74 -11.45
CA GLN A 114 -2.48 -5.79 -11.89
C GLN A 114 -1.97 -7.22 -11.94
N LYS A 115 -2.28 -8.01 -10.93
CA LYS A 115 -1.90 -9.41 -10.88
C LYS A 115 -2.50 -10.18 -12.06
N ASN A 116 -3.76 -9.94 -12.37
CA ASN A 116 -4.41 -10.57 -13.50
C ASN A 116 -3.80 -10.16 -14.82
N GLN A 117 -3.42 -8.89 -14.97
CA GLN A 117 -2.75 -8.41 -16.17
C GLN A 117 -1.39 -9.05 -16.34
N VAL A 118 -0.62 -9.18 -15.28
CA VAL A 118 0.68 -9.83 -15.34
C VAL A 118 0.50 -11.29 -15.73
N GLN A 119 -0.46 -11.97 -15.17
CA GLN A 119 -0.73 -13.36 -15.49
C GLN A 119 -1.11 -13.50 -16.96
N LYS A 120 -1.96 -12.61 -17.44
CA LYS A 120 -2.37 -12.61 -18.83
C LYS A 120 -1.19 -12.38 -19.77
N TYR A 121 -0.31 -11.45 -19.42
CA TYR A 121 0.90 -11.19 -20.18
C TYR A 121 1.79 -12.42 -20.23
N ARG A 122 1.96 -13.10 -19.12
CA ARG A 122 2.78 -14.32 -19.06
C ARG A 122 2.23 -15.40 -19.98
N ILE A 123 0.92 -15.55 -19.99
CA ILE A 123 0.28 -16.52 -20.88
C ILE A 123 0.55 -16.18 -22.33
N MET A 124 0.45 -14.90 -22.68
CA MET A 124 0.71 -14.45 -24.04
C MET A 124 2.16 -14.61 -24.47
N LYS A 125 3.07 -14.60 -23.51
CA LYS A 125 4.50 -14.72 -23.78
C LYS A 125 5.01 -16.14 -23.67
N GLN A 126 4.17 -17.09 -23.32
CA GLN A 126 4.60 -18.46 -23.26
C GLN A 126 4.92 -18.97 -24.66
N PRO A 127 5.81 -19.94 -24.72
CA PRO A 127 6.29 -20.46 -26.01
C PRO A 127 5.23 -21.24 -26.77
N VAL A 128 4.05 -20.82 -26.63
CA VAL A 128 2.97 -21.26 -27.48
C VAL A 128 3.37 -21.04 -28.91
N PHE A 129 4.22 -20.10 -29.05
CA PHE A 129 4.74 -19.77 -30.32
C PHE A 129 5.68 -20.78 -30.82
N THR A 130 6.22 -21.53 -29.94
CA THR A 130 7.16 -22.55 -30.32
C THR A 130 6.46 -23.82 -30.69
N LYS A 131 5.23 -23.85 -30.44
CA LYS A 131 4.60 -25.00 -30.89
C LYS A 131 4.35 -24.87 -32.35
N LYS A 132 4.68 -24.45 -32.44
CA LYS A 132 4.56 -24.58 -33.40
C LYS A 132 5.08 -24.58 -34.11
N ILE A 133 5.04 -24.47 -33.85
CA ILE A 133 5.25 -24.68 -34.48
C ILE A 133 5.34 -25.21 -34.82
#